data_fbc53cff0bf00ed4aaf9aab7d5ee6023
#
_entry.id   fbc53cff0bf00ed4aaf9aab7d5ee6023
#
_cell.length_a   1.000
_cell.length_b   1.000
_cell.length_c   1.000
_cell.angle_alpha   90.00
_cell.angle_beta   90.00
_cell.angle_gamma   90.00
#
_symmetry.space_group_name_H-M   'P 1'
#
loop_
_entity.id
_entity.type
_entity.pdbx_description
1 polymer ?
#
loop_
_entity_poly.entity_id
_entity_poly.type
_entity_poly.pdbx_seq_one_letter_code
_entity_poly.pdbx_strand_id
1 'polypeptide(L)'
;MNEIMESLYQRKSMRVYEDREIPEEMKKLILKAASQAPTAGCQQLYTILDITDQKLKEALSESCDHQPFITKAPMVLVFCADCKKWYDAYLEAGCEPRKPGVGDLMLAVTDTVIAAQNAVVAAESLGLGSCYIGDIMENCEEQRRLLCLPDYVFPAAMLVFGWPTEQQKQRPKPERCEQKHIVHENTYRDMDGEELREMFAYKCKNRTYEE
;
A
#
# COMPACT_ATOMS: atom_id res chain seq x y z
N MET A 1 -11.24 5.59 -23.96
CA MET A 1 -10.27 5.00 -23.02
C MET A 1 -10.81 3.63 -22.65
N ASN A 2 -9.98 2.65 -22.33
CA ASN A 2 -10.50 1.36 -21.89
C ASN A 2 -10.77 1.39 -20.37
N GLU A 3 -11.56 0.44 -19.87
CA GLU A 3 -12.01 0.36 -18.47
C GLU A 3 -10.85 0.36 -17.45
N ILE A 4 -9.72 -0.29 -17.78
CA ILE A 4 -8.54 -0.32 -16.91
C ILE A 4 -7.95 1.09 -16.75
N MET A 5 -7.77 1.81 -17.85
CA MET A 5 -7.24 3.17 -17.81
C MET A 5 -8.19 4.12 -17.09
N GLU A 6 -9.49 3.97 -17.28
CA GLU A 6 -10.49 4.76 -16.55
C GLU A 6 -10.42 4.51 -15.05
N SER A 7 -10.35 3.25 -14.62
CA SER A 7 -10.18 2.88 -13.21
C SER A 7 -8.93 3.53 -12.61
N LEU A 8 -7.77 3.43 -13.27
CA LEU A 8 -6.52 4.04 -12.81
C LEU A 8 -6.61 5.56 -12.67
N TYR A 9 -7.29 6.22 -13.62
CA TYR A 9 -7.44 7.68 -13.56
C TYR A 9 -8.50 8.14 -12.56
N GLN A 10 -9.53 7.37 -12.28
CA GLN A 10 -10.59 7.71 -11.35
C GLN A 10 -10.28 7.30 -9.91
N ARG A 11 -9.43 6.29 -9.71
CA ARG A 11 -9.10 5.76 -8.39
C ARG A 11 -8.66 6.86 -7.43
N LYS A 12 -9.25 6.84 -6.24
CA LYS A 12 -8.93 7.72 -5.11
C LYS A 12 -9.03 6.94 -3.80
N SER A 13 -8.36 7.42 -2.75
CA SER A 13 -8.45 6.81 -1.42
C SER A 13 -9.86 6.94 -0.85
N MET A 14 -10.46 5.81 -0.46
CA MET A 14 -11.75 5.73 0.19
C MET A 14 -11.56 5.41 1.69
N ARG A 15 -12.22 6.17 2.56
CA ARG A 15 -12.04 6.07 4.02
C ARG A 15 -13.37 5.95 4.78
N VAL A 16 -14.49 5.93 4.07
CA VAL A 16 -15.82 5.70 4.65
C VAL A 16 -16.49 4.61 3.82
N TYR A 17 -16.86 3.55 4.50
CA TYR A 17 -17.43 2.35 3.90
C TYR A 17 -18.86 2.14 4.41
N GLU A 18 -19.65 1.45 3.60
CA GLU A 18 -20.94 0.91 4.01
C GLU A 18 -20.71 -0.19 5.05
N ASP A 19 -21.67 -0.35 5.96
CA ASP A 19 -21.70 -1.50 6.90
C ASP A 19 -22.13 -2.77 6.15
N ARG A 20 -21.18 -3.29 5.37
CA ARG A 20 -21.40 -4.43 4.49
C ARG A 20 -20.15 -5.26 4.37
N GLU A 21 -20.27 -6.55 4.68
CA GLU A 21 -19.19 -7.51 4.53
C GLU A 21 -18.77 -7.70 3.06
N ILE A 22 -17.48 -8.00 2.86
CA ILE A 22 -16.96 -8.44 1.57
C ILE A 22 -17.07 -9.96 1.50
N PRO A 23 -17.75 -10.53 0.48
CA PRO A 23 -17.85 -11.96 0.32
C PRO A 23 -16.47 -12.63 0.28
N GLU A 24 -16.35 -13.79 0.91
CA GLU A 24 -15.10 -14.53 1.01
C GLU A 24 -14.46 -14.83 -0.36
N GLU A 25 -15.30 -15.14 -1.36
CA GLU A 25 -14.82 -15.38 -2.73
C GLU A 25 -14.20 -14.14 -3.38
N MET A 26 -14.70 -12.94 -3.04
CA MET A 26 -14.07 -11.68 -3.51
C MET A 26 -12.73 -11.42 -2.82
N LYS A 27 -12.63 -11.69 -1.50
CA LYS A 27 -11.36 -11.62 -0.78
C LYS A 27 -10.31 -12.53 -1.40
N LYS A 28 -10.69 -13.79 -1.71
CA LYS A 28 -9.81 -14.74 -2.39
C LYS A 28 -9.35 -14.26 -3.76
N LEU A 29 -10.25 -13.66 -4.55
CA LEU A 29 -9.88 -13.09 -5.86
C LEU A 29 -8.87 -11.95 -5.72
N ILE A 30 -9.04 -11.05 -4.74
CA ILE A 30 -8.12 -9.95 -4.46
C ILE A 30 -6.75 -10.49 -4.04
N LEU A 31 -6.69 -11.43 -3.10
CA LEU A 31 -5.44 -12.05 -2.66
C LEU A 31 -4.74 -12.81 -3.79
N LYS A 32 -5.52 -13.53 -4.62
CA LYS A 32 -4.99 -14.20 -5.81
C LYS A 32 -4.41 -13.20 -6.81
N ALA A 33 -5.08 -12.08 -7.06
CA ALA A 33 -4.57 -11.03 -7.94
C ALA A 33 -3.27 -10.42 -7.41
N ALA A 34 -3.18 -10.17 -6.10
CA ALA A 34 -1.94 -9.73 -5.46
C ALA A 34 -0.79 -10.70 -5.74
N SER A 35 -1.02 -12.01 -5.60
CA SER A 35 0.00 -13.04 -5.84
C SER A 35 0.40 -13.22 -7.32
N GLN A 36 -0.33 -12.62 -8.26
CA GLN A 36 -0.01 -12.64 -9.69
C GLN A 36 0.82 -11.40 -10.12
N ALA A 37 1.21 -10.54 -9.17
CA ALA A 37 2.07 -9.40 -9.45
C ALA A 37 3.45 -9.85 -9.96
N PRO A 38 4.10 -9.07 -10.84
CA PRO A 38 5.50 -9.32 -11.17
C PRO A 38 6.36 -9.24 -9.90
N THR A 39 7.40 -10.06 -9.84
CA THR A 39 8.28 -10.20 -8.68
C THR A 39 9.71 -10.50 -9.11
N ALA A 40 10.68 -10.00 -8.37
CA ALA A 40 12.08 -10.19 -8.65
C ALA A 40 12.45 -11.68 -8.57
N GLY A 41 13.05 -12.22 -9.65
CA GLY A 41 13.47 -13.62 -9.71
C GLY A 41 12.35 -14.64 -9.42
N CYS A 42 11.08 -14.29 -9.60
CA CYS A 42 9.91 -15.10 -9.24
C CYS A 42 9.88 -15.52 -7.75
N GLN A 43 10.45 -14.72 -6.86
CA GLN A 43 10.63 -15.06 -5.44
C GLN A 43 9.44 -14.67 -4.56
N GLN A 44 8.63 -13.70 -5.00
CA GLN A 44 7.53 -13.18 -4.17
C GLN A 44 8.02 -12.77 -2.77
N LEU A 45 8.93 -11.79 -2.72
CA LEU A 45 9.61 -11.33 -1.51
C LEU A 45 8.67 -10.57 -0.56
N TYR A 46 7.46 -11.08 -0.37
CA TYR A 46 6.44 -10.50 0.50
C TYR A 46 5.61 -11.57 1.20
N THR A 47 5.06 -11.20 2.34
CA THR A 47 4.01 -11.94 3.07
C THR A 47 2.83 -11.01 3.28
N ILE A 48 1.61 -11.50 3.10
CA ILE A 48 0.37 -10.74 3.27
C ILE A 48 -0.31 -11.25 4.55
N LEU A 49 -0.57 -10.35 5.49
CA LEU A 49 -1.34 -10.63 6.69
C LEU A 49 -2.78 -10.14 6.48
N ASP A 50 -3.75 -11.03 6.57
CA ASP A 50 -5.17 -10.69 6.61
C ASP A 50 -5.58 -10.47 8.07
N ILE A 51 -5.85 -9.20 8.43
CA ILE A 51 -6.13 -8.80 9.81
C ILE A 51 -7.63 -8.94 10.07
N THR A 52 -8.02 -10.03 10.71
CA THR A 52 -9.42 -10.33 11.05
C THR A 52 -9.76 -10.05 12.52
N ASP A 53 -8.76 -10.04 13.41
CA ASP A 53 -8.97 -9.74 14.83
C ASP A 53 -9.29 -8.26 15.05
N GLN A 54 -10.44 -7.99 15.70
CA GLN A 54 -10.94 -6.63 15.91
C GLN A 54 -10.03 -5.81 16.83
N LYS A 55 -9.46 -6.43 17.87
CA LYS A 55 -8.55 -5.75 18.80
C LYS A 55 -7.25 -5.37 18.11
N LEU A 56 -6.77 -6.22 17.20
CA LEU A 56 -5.59 -5.91 16.41
C LEU A 56 -5.88 -4.77 15.42
N LYS A 57 -7.07 -4.71 14.79
CA LYS A 57 -7.49 -3.56 13.97
C LYS A 57 -7.53 -2.26 14.79
N GLU A 58 -8.02 -2.33 16.03
CA GLU A 58 -8.05 -1.18 16.96
C GLU A 58 -6.62 -0.71 17.30
N ALA A 59 -5.73 -1.63 17.64
CA ALA A 59 -4.33 -1.31 17.93
C ALA A 59 -3.61 -0.71 16.72
N LEU A 60 -3.83 -1.24 15.52
CA LEU A 60 -3.29 -0.70 14.27
C LEU A 60 -3.88 0.68 13.93
N SER A 61 -5.17 0.89 14.20
CA SER A 61 -5.81 2.20 14.04
C SER A 61 -5.15 3.26 14.93
N GLU A 62 -4.89 2.90 16.18
CA GLU A 62 -4.25 3.78 17.17
C GLU A 62 -2.79 4.09 16.78
N SER A 63 -1.99 3.08 16.48
CA SER A 63 -0.57 3.23 16.14
C SER A 63 -0.32 3.84 14.75
N CYS A 64 -1.35 3.90 13.89
CA CYS A 64 -1.32 4.53 12.59
C CYS A 64 -2.10 5.86 12.61
N ASP A 65 -1.70 6.79 13.48
CA ASP A 65 -2.22 8.17 13.58
C ASP A 65 -3.73 8.25 13.87
N HIS A 66 -4.24 7.41 14.78
CA HIS A 66 -5.64 7.40 15.24
C HIS A 66 -6.66 7.37 14.08
N GLN A 67 -6.48 6.51 13.09
CA GLN A 67 -7.31 6.45 11.89
C GLN A 67 -8.50 5.46 12.05
N PRO A 68 -9.69 5.90 12.52
CA PRO A 68 -10.78 4.99 12.92
C PRO A 68 -11.40 4.21 11.76
N PHE A 69 -11.16 4.59 10.51
CA PHE A 69 -11.65 3.85 9.36
C PHE A 69 -10.93 2.50 9.16
N ILE A 70 -9.74 2.32 9.75
CA ILE A 70 -9.02 1.04 9.77
C ILE A 70 -9.85 0.01 10.54
N THR A 71 -10.34 0.39 11.72
CA THR A 71 -11.17 -0.46 12.59
C THR A 71 -12.49 -0.87 11.93
N LYS A 72 -13.07 0.04 11.12
CA LYS A 72 -14.37 -0.14 10.47
C LYS A 72 -14.29 -0.84 9.10
N ALA A 73 -13.10 -0.99 8.54
CA ALA A 73 -12.94 -1.60 7.23
C ALA A 73 -13.26 -3.10 7.29
N PRO A 74 -14.10 -3.63 6.40
CA PRO A 74 -14.42 -5.05 6.36
C PRO A 74 -13.23 -5.94 5.97
N MET A 75 -12.20 -5.39 5.31
CA MET A 75 -10.97 -6.12 5.00
C MET A 75 -9.76 -5.21 5.23
N VAL A 76 -8.80 -5.70 5.99
CA VAL A 76 -7.53 -5.01 6.30
C VAL A 76 -6.38 -5.95 5.99
N LEU A 77 -5.49 -5.55 5.09
CA LEU A 77 -4.32 -6.31 4.70
C LEU A 77 -3.05 -5.56 5.04
N VAL A 78 -2.09 -6.23 5.69
CA VAL A 78 -0.73 -5.72 5.85
C VAL A 78 0.19 -6.50 4.92
N PHE A 79 0.84 -5.78 4.03
CA PHE A 79 1.82 -6.31 3.10
C PHE A 79 3.21 -6.11 3.69
N CYS A 80 3.87 -7.20 4.00
CA CYS A 80 5.19 -7.21 4.62
C CYS A 80 6.26 -7.55 3.58
N ALA A 81 7.29 -6.73 3.46
CA ALA A 81 8.52 -7.09 2.77
C ALA A 81 9.21 -8.22 3.56
N ASP A 82 9.42 -9.36 2.93
CA ASP A 82 9.84 -10.58 3.60
C ASP A 82 11.07 -11.18 2.93
N CYS A 83 12.23 -10.85 3.48
CA CYS A 83 13.51 -11.45 3.08
C CYS A 83 13.81 -12.74 3.85
N LYS A 84 13.05 -13.01 4.93
CA LYS A 84 13.31 -14.14 5.84
C LYS A 84 13.05 -15.49 5.19
N LYS A 85 11.91 -15.65 4.52
CA LYS A 85 11.52 -16.98 3.99
C LYS A 85 12.52 -17.55 2.98
N TRP A 86 13.14 -16.73 2.14
CA TRP A 86 14.18 -17.19 1.22
C TRP A 86 15.51 -17.39 1.91
N TYR A 87 15.86 -16.53 2.86
CA TYR A 87 17.05 -16.74 3.71
C TYR A 87 16.98 -18.08 4.44
N ASP A 88 15.83 -18.37 5.07
CA ASP A 88 15.61 -19.65 5.78
C ASP A 88 15.59 -20.84 4.80
N ALA A 89 14.97 -20.69 3.63
CA ALA A 89 14.95 -21.76 2.62
C ALA A 89 16.36 -22.11 2.12
N TYR A 90 17.24 -21.14 1.94
CA TYR A 90 18.63 -21.40 1.58
C TYR A 90 19.41 -22.08 2.68
N LEU A 91 19.19 -21.68 3.95
CA LEU A 91 19.81 -22.36 5.10
C LEU A 91 19.34 -23.82 5.21
N GLU A 92 18.04 -24.06 5.05
CA GLU A 92 17.46 -25.42 5.06
C GLU A 92 18.00 -26.29 3.91
N ALA A 93 18.28 -25.68 2.76
CA ALA A 93 18.91 -26.36 1.64
C ALA A 93 20.43 -26.62 1.83
N GLY A 94 20.99 -26.28 3.00
CA GLY A 94 22.42 -26.46 3.28
C GLY A 94 23.35 -25.43 2.64
N CYS A 95 22.79 -24.31 2.17
CA CYS A 95 23.57 -23.19 1.64
C CYS A 95 24.07 -22.30 2.80
N GLU A 96 25.09 -21.48 2.50
CA GLU A 96 25.60 -20.44 3.41
C GLU A 96 25.27 -19.05 2.85
N PRO A 97 23.98 -18.60 2.85
CA PRO A 97 23.62 -17.31 2.32
C PRO A 97 24.15 -16.18 3.20
N ARG A 98 24.55 -15.06 2.61
CA ARG A 98 24.76 -13.84 3.39
C ARG A 98 23.44 -13.39 4.05
N LYS A 99 23.53 -12.74 5.18
CA LYS A 99 22.36 -12.15 5.84
C LYS A 99 21.73 -11.08 4.93
N PRO A 100 20.38 -10.96 4.92
CA PRO A 100 19.71 -9.88 4.22
C PRO A 100 20.21 -8.51 4.67
N GLY A 101 20.43 -7.63 3.71
CA GLY A 101 20.88 -6.25 3.92
C GLY A 101 19.88 -5.24 3.35
N VAL A 102 20.31 -3.97 3.32
CA VAL A 102 19.45 -2.85 2.86
C VAL A 102 19.00 -3.03 1.41
N GLY A 103 19.87 -3.53 0.51
CA GLY A 103 19.47 -3.78 -0.88
C GLY A 103 18.40 -4.84 -1.02
N ASP A 104 18.44 -5.90 -0.20
CA ASP A 104 17.41 -6.94 -0.18
C ASP A 104 16.09 -6.39 0.35
N LEU A 105 16.14 -5.57 1.40
CA LEU A 105 14.96 -4.89 1.93
C LEU A 105 14.30 -4.00 0.87
N MET A 106 15.08 -3.18 0.17
CA MET A 106 14.54 -2.29 -0.88
C MET A 106 13.89 -3.09 -2.02
N LEU A 107 14.51 -4.20 -2.42
CA LEU A 107 13.95 -5.10 -3.43
C LEU A 107 12.64 -5.74 -2.94
N ALA A 108 12.62 -6.24 -1.71
CA ALA A 108 11.43 -6.83 -1.11
C ALA A 108 10.30 -5.81 -0.94
N VAL A 109 10.58 -4.57 -0.54
CA VAL A 109 9.60 -3.47 -0.48
C VAL A 109 9.02 -3.20 -1.87
N THR A 110 9.83 -3.18 -2.93
CA THR A 110 9.36 -3.00 -4.30
C THR A 110 8.38 -4.11 -4.71
N ASP A 111 8.75 -5.37 -4.52
CA ASP A 111 7.85 -6.52 -4.76
C ASP A 111 6.53 -6.39 -3.99
N THR A 112 6.64 -6.01 -2.72
CA THR A 112 5.50 -5.87 -1.80
C THR A 112 4.50 -4.83 -2.29
N VAL A 113 4.96 -3.63 -2.68
CA VAL A 113 4.05 -2.56 -3.11
C VAL A 113 3.45 -2.82 -4.49
N ILE A 114 4.15 -3.56 -5.37
CA ILE A 114 3.60 -4.02 -6.65
C ILE A 114 2.45 -5.00 -6.40
N ALA A 115 2.63 -5.97 -5.50
CA ALA A 115 1.58 -6.91 -5.11
C ALA A 115 0.39 -6.20 -4.46
N ALA A 116 0.64 -5.23 -3.58
CA ALA A 116 -0.38 -4.40 -2.96
C ALA A 116 -1.19 -3.61 -4.00
N GLN A 117 -0.54 -3.05 -5.03
CA GLN A 117 -1.23 -2.34 -6.10
C GLN A 117 -2.09 -3.27 -6.96
N ASN A 118 -1.65 -4.52 -7.22
CA ASN A 118 -2.50 -5.51 -7.89
C ASN A 118 -3.78 -5.81 -7.08
N ALA A 119 -3.67 -5.92 -5.75
CA ALA A 119 -4.84 -6.07 -4.88
C ALA A 119 -5.81 -4.88 -5.01
N VAL A 120 -5.28 -3.65 -5.07
CA VAL A 120 -6.08 -2.44 -5.27
C VAL A 120 -6.83 -2.47 -6.60
N VAL A 121 -6.16 -2.79 -7.69
CA VAL A 121 -6.80 -2.86 -9.03
C VAL A 121 -7.88 -3.92 -9.06
N ALA A 122 -7.61 -5.10 -8.47
CA ALA A 122 -8.61 -6.17 -8.37
C ALA A 122 -9.82 -5.74 -7.54
N ALA A 123 -9.61 -5.10 -6.39
CA ALA A 123 -10.70 -4.61 -5.54
C ALA A 123 -11.57 -3.56 -6.27
N GLU A 124 -10.96 -2.60 -6.96
CA GLU A 124 -11.65 -1.59 -7.76
C GLU A 124 -12.51 -2.25 -8.86
N SER A 125 -11.99 -3.27 -9.55
CA SER A 125 -12.74 -4.01 -10.59
C SER A 125 -13.96 -4.76 -10.04
N LEU A 126 -13.97 -5.04 -8.74
CA LEU A 126 -15.07 -5.67 -8.01
C LEU A 126 -16.02 -4.64 -7.35
N GLY A 127 -15.81 -3.34 -7.58
CA GLY A 127 -16.62 -2.25 -7.03
C GLY A 127 -16.26 -1.85 -5.60
N LEU A 128 -15.15 -2.34 -5.05
CA LEU A 128 -14.65 -1.98 -3.74
C LEU A 128 -13.78 -0.72 -3.82
N GLY A 129 -13.80 0.08 -2.77
CA GLY A 129 -12.85 1.16 -2.56
C GLY A 129 -11.70 0.73 -1.66
N SER A 130 -10.58 1.43 -1.73
CA SER A 130 -9.38 1.15 -0.94
C SER A 130 -8.69 2.41 -0.43
N CYS A 131 -7.89 2.25 0.61
CA CYS A 131 -6.96 3.28 1.07
C CYS A 131 -5.63 2.66 1.49
N TYR A 132 -4.51 3.21 0.99
CA TYR A 132 -3.19 2.95 1.54
C TYR A 132 -3.01 3.72 2.85
N ILE A 133 -2.43 3.06 3.84
CA ILE A 133 -2.01 3.64 5.11
C ILE A 133 -0.49 3.56 5.18
N GLY A 134 0.18 4.72 5.05
CA GLY A 134 1.63 4.83 5.07
C GLY A 134 2.21 4.77 6.48
N ASP A 135 1.41 5.17 7.46
CA ASP A 135 1.77 5.22 8.89
C ASP A 135 2.19 3.86 9.46
N ILE A 136 1.86 2.77 8.76
CA ILE A 136 2.34 1.42 9.09
C ILE A 136 3.87 1.33 9.11
N MET A 137 4.56 2.22 8.42
CA MET A 137 6.03 2.28 8.37
C MET A 137 6.62 3.22 9.41
N GLU A 138 5.86 4.22 9.91
CA GLU A 138 6.39 5.28 10.77
C GLU A 138 6.82 4.76 12.14
N ASN A 139 6.00 3.93 12.77
CA ASN A 139 6.28 3.30 14.06
C ASN A 139 6.64 1.82 13.89
N CYS A 140 7.62 1.55 13.02
CA CYS A 140 7.97 0.21 12.55
C CYS A 140 8.18 -0.81 13.69
N GLU A 141 8.88 -0.43 14.76
CA GLU A 141 9.16 -1.30 15.90
C GLU A 141 7.88 -1.70 16.64
N GLU A 142 6.94 -0.78 16.80
CA GLU A 142 5.65 -1.05 17.41
C GLU A 142 4.81 -1.97 16.51
N GLN A 143 4.76 -1.67 15.21
CA GLN A 143 4.03 -2.50 14.24
C GLN A 143 4.59 -3.92 14.18
N ARG A 144 5.92 -4.06 14.21
CA ARG A 144 6.57 -5.38 14.29
C ARG A 144 6.16 -6.15 15.53
N ARG A 145 6.07 -5.48 16.67
CA ARG A 145 5.61 -6.08 17.92
C ARG A 145 4.15 -6.51 17.87
N LEU A 146 3.26 -5.63 17.40
CA LEU A 146 1.81 -5.91 17.26
C LEU A 146 1.54 -7.07 16.31
N LEU A 147 2.25 -7.12 15.20
CA LEU A 147 2.09 -8.13 14.15
C LEU A 147 3.00 -9.35 14.34
N CYS A 148 3.77 -9.41 15.45
CA CYS A 148 4.74 -10.50 15.73
C CYS A 148 5.71 -10.76 14.58
N LEU A 149 6.18 -9.69 13.89
CA LEU A 149 7.09 -9.84 12.76
C LEU A 149 8.49 -10.25 13.21
N PRO A 150 9.07 -11.29 12.61
CA PRO A 150 10.44 -11.71 12.91
C PRO A 150 11.47 -10.76 12.28
N ASP A 151 12.76 -11.01 12.54
CA ASP A 151 13.84 -10.34 11.84
C ASP A 151 13.74 -10.57 10.33
N TYR A 152 14.18 -9.58 9.55
CA TYR A 152 14.14 -9.52 8.08
C TYR A 152 12.74 -9.48 7.46
N VAL A 153 11.70 -9.20 8.28
CA VAL A 153 10.33 -8.91 7.82
C VAL A 153 9.95 -7.50 8.25
N PHE A 154 9.47 -6.69 7.29
CA PHE A 154 9.15 -5.27 7.48
C PHE A 154 7.74 -4.97 6.97
N PRO A 155 6.87 -4.27 7.73
CA PRO A 155 5.52 -3.91 7.27
C PRO A 155 5.61 -2.74 6.27
N ALA A 156 5.57 -3.04 4.97
CA ALA A 156 5.84 -2.08 3.91
C ALA A 156 4.60 -1.31 3.42
N ALA A 157 3.42 -1.88 3.57
CA ALA A 157 2.17 -1.20 3.23
C ALA A 157 1.00 -1.81 4.02
N MET A 158 0.04 -0.99 4.42
CA MET A 158 -1.27 -1.46 4.87
C MET A 158 -2.35 -0.95 3.94
N LEU A 159 -3.30 -1.81 3.61
CA LEU A 159 -4.46 -1.50 2.79
C LEU A 159 -5.74 -1.84 3.52
N VAL A 160 -6.69 -0.94 3.47
CA VAL A 160 -8.07 -1.21 3.86
C VAL A 160 -8.98 -1.22 2.64
N PHE A 161 -9.99 -2.08 2.66
CA PHE A 161 -10.95 -2.25 1.58
C PHE A 161 -12.36 -2.30 2.14
N GLY A 162 -13.31 -1.81 1.36
CA GLY A 162 -14.74 -1.87 1.68
C GLY A 162 -15.61 -1.31 0.57
N TRP A 163 -16.92 -1.44 0.72
CA TRP A 163 -17.89 -0.84 -0.18
C TRP A 163 -17.94 0.67 0.06
N PRO A 164 -17.53 1.52 -0.90
CA PRO A 164 -17.51 2.96 -0.66
C PRO A 164 -18.92 3.52 -0.60
N THR A 165 -19.19 4.41 0.36
CA THR A 165 -20.46 5.15 0.41
C THR A 165 -20.63 6.05 -0.80
N GLU A 166 -21.87 6.43 -1.14
CA GLU A 166 -22.14 7.35 -2.25
C GLU A 166 -21.41 8.69 -2.11
N GLN A 167 -21.31 9.22 -0.89
CA GLN A 167 -20.51 10.41 -0.62
C GLN A 167 -19.03 10.24 -1.03
N GLN A 168 -18.43 9.08 -0.74
CA GLN A 168 -17.04 8.80 -1.12
C GLN A 168 -16.89 8.65 -2.64
N LYS A 169 -17.85 8.03 -3.32
CA LYS A 169 -17.85 7.89 -4.78
C LYS A 169 -17.92 9.26 -5.47
N GLN A 170 -18.74 10.17 -4.97
CA GLN A 170 -18.94 11.50 -5.54
C GLN A 170 -17.83 12.50 -5.20
N ARG A 171 -17.03 12.24 -4.16
CA ARG A 171 -15.93 13.13 -3.78
C ARG A 171 -14.94 13.28 -4.94
N PRO A 172 -14.51 14.53 -5.27
CA PRO A 172 -13.53 14.73 -6.33
C PRO A 172 -12.21 14.01 -6.01
N LYS A 173 -11.55 13.52 -7.06
CA LYS A 173 -10.19 13.00 -6.93
C LYS A 173 -9.24 14.16 -6.64
N PRO A 174 -8.31 14.02 -5.67
CA PRO A 174 -7.28 15.04 -5.45
C PRO A 174 -6.42 15.23 -6.71
N GLU A 175 -6.15 16.49 -7.02
CA GLU A 175 -5.27 16.86 -8.13
C GLU A 175 -3.87 16.22 -7.95
N ARG A 176 -3.13 16.15 -9.04
CA ARG A 176 -1.72 15.73 -9.09
C ARG A 176 -0.91 16.86 -9.69
N CYS A 177 0.38 16.92 -9.36
CA CYS A 177 1.28 17.80 -10.08
C CYS A 177 1.37 17.41 -11.56
N GLU A 178 1.78 18.34 -12.39
CA GLU A 178 1.93 18.09 -13.81
C GLU A 178 3.02 17.06 -14.11
N GLN A 179 2.85 16.34 -15.19
CA GLN A 179 3.76 15.24 -15.57
C GLN A 179 5.20 15.72 -15.79
N LYS A 180 5.40 16.96 -16.27
CA LYS A 180 6.72 17.57 -16.48
C LYS A 180 7.59 17.64 -15.22
N HIS A 181 6.96 17.64 -14.02
CA HIS A 181 7.67 17.65 -12.74
C HIS A 181 8.05 16.27 -12.21
N ILE A 182 7.61 15.19 -12.89
CA ILE A 182 7.81 13.81 -12.44
C ILE A 182 8.57 13.00 -13.49
N VAL A 183 8.39 13.30 -14.77
CA VAL A 183 8.97 12.57 -15.89
C VAL A 183 10.10 13.38 -16.47
N HIS A 184 11.32 12.91 -16.31
CA HIS A 184 12.52 13.46 -16.94
C HIS A 184 13.02 12.51 -18.02
N GLU A 185 13.43 13.07 -19.14
CA GLU A 185 13.99 12.27 -20.23
C GLU A 185 15.46 11.95 -19.97
N ASN A 186 15.82 10.68 -20.05
CA ASN A 186 17.15 10.11 -19.93
C ASN A 186 17.84 10.30 -18.56
N THR A 187 17.88 11.51 -18.01
CA THR A 187 18.63 11.83 -16.78
C THR A 187 17.79 12.64 -15.80
N TYR A 188 18.16 12.59 -14.52
CA TYR A 188 17.57 13.46 -13.52
C TYR A 188 17.91 14.92 -13.83
N ARG A 189 16.95 15.82 -13.63
CA ARG A 189 17.10 17.26 -13.76
C ARG A 189 16.61 17.94 -12.48
N ASP A 190 17.45 18.79 -11.92
CA ASP A 190 17.04 19.65 -10.80
C ASP A 190 16.01 20.67 -11.27
N MET A 191 15.03 20.94 -10.43
CA MET A 191 14.05 22.00 -10.61
C MET A 191 14.53 23.29 -9.92
N ASP A 192 14.37 24.43 -10.55
CA ASP A 192 14.62 25.72 -9.92
C ASP A 192 13.48 26.15 -8.98
N GLY A 193 13.64 27.30 -8.30
CA GLY A 193 12.66 27.76 -7.33
C GLY A 193 11.30 28.14 -7.94
N GLU A 194 11.24 28.49 -9.23
CA GLU A 194 9.99 28.81 -9.93
C GLU A 194 9.23 27.51 -10.27
N GLU A 195 9.93 26.55 -10.83
CA GLU A 195 9.38 25.19 -11.13
C GLU A 195 8.87 24.48 -9.87
N LEU A 196 9.60 24.59 -8.74
CA LEU A 196 9.15 24.03 -7.46
C LEU A 196 7.86 24.70 -6.97
N ARG A 197 7.75 26.04 -7.05
CA ARG A 197 6.51 26.74 -6.70
C ARG A 197 5.34 26.32 -7.61
N GLU A 198 5.57 26.18 -8.90
CA GLU A 198 4.57 25.69 -9.85
C GLU A 198 4.11 24.26 -9.47
N MET A 199 5.06 23.37 -9.18
CA MET A 199 4.77 21.99 -8.77
C MET A 199 3.87 21.94 -7.52
N PHE A 200 4.09 22.83 -6.54
CA PHE A 200 3.29 22.86 -5.30
C PHE A 200 1.97 23.62 -5.42
N ALA A 201 1.78 24.44 -6.47
CA ALA A 201 0.64 25.35 -6.58
C ALA A 201 -0.72 24.66 -6.40
N TYR A 202 -0.88 23.41 -6.86
CA TYR A 202 -2.14 22.67 -6.70
C TYR A 202 -2.45 22.33 -5.23
N LYS A 203 -1.43 22.18 -4.37
CA LYS A 203 -1.62 21.93 -2.92
C LYS A 203 -1.94 23.21 -2.15
N CYS A 204 -1.43 24.34 -2.63
CA CYS A 204 -1.57 25.63 -1.96
C CYS A 204 -2.87 26.38 -2.29
N LYS A 205 -3.74 25.83 -3.17
CA LYS A 205 -5.01 26.47 -3.56
C LYS A 205 -5.92 26.85 -2.38
N ASN A 206 -5.80 26.15 -1.24
CA ASN A 206 -6.63 26.37 -0.06
C ASN A 206 -5.83 26.29 1.25
N ARG A 207 -4.51 26.43 1.22
CA ARG A 207 -3.63 26.35 2.39
C ARG A 207 -2.54 27.42 2.31
N THR A 208 -2.14 27.94 3.45
CA THR A 208 -0.93 28.78 3.56
C THR A 208 0.32 27.91 3.68
N TYR A 209 1.50 28.48 3.46
CA TYR A 209 2.79 27.78 3.61
C TYR A 209 3.08 27.31 5.05
N GLU A 210 2.31 27.77 6.02
CA GLU A 210 2.45 27.49 7.46
C GLU A 210 1.57 26.33 7.93
N GLU A 211 0.70 25.82 7.06
CA GLU A 211 -0.18 24.67 7.27
C GLU A 211 0.31 23.43 6.49
#